data_7177123b361aae00851d469d5a0a137c
#
_entry.id   7177123b361aae00851d469d5a0a137c
#
_cell.length_a   1.000
_cell.length_b   1.000
_cell.length_c   1.000
_cell.angle_alpha   90.00
_cell.angle_beta   90.00
_cell.angle_gamma   90.00
#
_symmetry.space_group_name_H-M   'P 1'
#
loop_
_entity.id
_entity.type
_entity.pdbx_description
1 polymer ?
#
loop_
_entity_poly.entity_id
_entity_poly.type
_entity_poly.pdbx_seq_one_letter_code
_entity_poly.pdbx_strand_id
1 'polypeptide(L)'
;MEKKLEIGYYKYTIDQLPADDKLLVIEAQAALKKAYAKYSGFNVGAAVRLASGKILHGANSESEVFPSGICAERGVLYYAEANHASDPVVALAIASDPSERECYPCGACRQVILDVERRQGRAIRLIMSGNGTASIVESAQALLPFTFQL
;
A
#
# COMPACT_ATOMS: atom_id res chain seq x y z
N MET A 1 1.14 35.36 5.38
CA MET A 1 1.28 34.53 6.60
C MET A 1 1.75 33.14 6.21
N GLU A 2 2.90 32.74 6.70
CA GLU A 2 3.43 31.39 6.49
C GLU A 2 2.62 30.38 7.33
N LYS A 3 2.28 29.23 6.71
CA LYS A 3 1.66 28.08 7.38
C LYS A 3 2.52 26.85 7.12
N LYS A 4 2.50 25.92 8.07
CA LYS A 4 3.24 24.65 7.96
C LYS A 4 2.26 23.48 7.92
N LEU A 5 2.56 22.50 7.10
CA LEU A 5 1.91 21.20 7.09
C LEU A 5 2.87 20.19 7.72
N GLU A 6 2.40 19.48 8.75
CA GLU A 6 3.18 18.44 9.42
C GLU A 6 2.56 17.08 9.16
N ILE A 7 3.41 16.08 8.94
CA ILE A 7 3.00 14.68 8.72
C ILE A 7 3.58 13.84 9.85
N GLY A 8 2.69 13.25 10.66
CA GLY A 8 3.07 12.27 11.68
C GLY A 8 3.19 10.88 11.07
N TYR A 9 4.24 10.16 11.42
CA TYR A 9 4.41 8.76 11.04
C TYR A 9 5.21 8.02 12.12
N TYR A 10 5.09 6.69 12.12
CA TYR A 10 5.89 5.81 12.98
C TYR A 10 6.99 5.16 12.15
N LYS A 11 8.14 4.96 12.74
CA LYS A 11 9.26 4.22 12.14
C LYS A 11 9.67 3.07 13.05
N TYR A 12 9.78 1.88 12.48
CA TYR A 12 10.18 0.66 13.18
C TYR A 12 11.25 -0.09 12.39
N THR A 13 12.07 -0.88 13.09
CA THR A 13 12.67 -2.05 12.45
C THR A 13 11.60 -3.12 12.27
N ILE A 14 11.77 -4.00 11.31
CA ILE A 14 10.75 -5.05 11.03
C ILE A 14 10.47 -5.91 12.28
N ASP A 15 11.51 -6.19 13.09
CA ASP A 15 11.35 -6.99 14.31
C ASP A 15 10.55 -6.30 15.41
N GLN A 16 10.54 -4.97 15.41
CA GLN A 16 9.83 -4.16 16.41
C GLN A 16 8.40 -3.80 15.98
N LEU A 17 8.00 -4.17 14.76
CA LEU A 17 6.63 -3.91 14.30
C LEU A 17 5.60 -4.56 15.23
N PRO A 18 4.44 -3.92 15.46
CA PRO A 18 3.28 -4.58 16.02
C PRO A 18 2.97 -5.89 15.27
N ALA A 19 2.51 -6.91 15.97
CA ALA A 19 2.35 -8.26 15.42
C ALA A 19 1.50 -8.31 14.15
N ASP A 20 0.39 -7.59 14.12
CA ASP A 20 -0.51 -7.55 12.95
C ASP A 20 0.14 -6.83 11.76
N ASP A 21 0.90 -5.77 11.99
CA ASP A 21 1.64 -5.05 10.95
C ASP A 21 2.77 -5.91 10.39
N LYS A 22 3.49 -6.60 11.26
CA LYS A 22 4.56 -7.53 10.87
C LYS A 22 4.02 -8.67 10.00
N LEU A 23 2.91 -9.27 10.40
CA LEU A 23 2.23 -10.30 9.60
C LEU A 23 1.88 -9.77 8.22
N LEU A 24 1.32 -8.58 8.13
CA LEU A 24 0.90 -7.99 6.85
C LEU A 24 2.11 -7.68 5.94
N VAL A 25 3.26 -7.28 6.50
CA VAL A 25 4.52 -7.12 5.75
C VAL A 25 5.00 -8.47 5.21
N ILE A 26 4.94 -9.53 6.01
CA ILE A 26 5.30 -10.89 5.56
C ILE A 26 4.41 -11.33 4.39
N GLU A 27 3.13 -11.04 4.46
CA GLU A 27 2.17 -11.35 3.39
C GLU A 27 2.45 -10.53 2.12
N ALA A 28 2.83 -9.26 2.25
CA ALA A 28 3.25 -8.44 1.11
C ALA A 28 4.54 -8.99 0.48
N GLN A 29 5.51 -9.43 1.27
CA GLN A 29 6.72 -10.10 0.79
C GLN A 29 6.39 -11.41 0.07
N ALA A 30 5.46 -12.20 0.58
CA ALA A 30 5.01 -13.42 -0.09
C ALA A 30 4.37 -13.17 -1.45
N ALA A 31 3.73 -12.01 -1.64
CA ALA A 31 3.12 -11.62 -2.91
C ALA A 31 4.15 -11.26 -4.00
N LEU A 32 5.40 -10.95 -3.64
CA LEU A 32 6.47 -10.58 -4.60
C LEU A 32 6.66 -11.62 -5.71
N LYS A 33 6.54 -12.91 -5.39
CA LYS A 33 6.68 -14.00 -6.37
C LYS A 33 5.64 -13.99 -7.49
N LYS A 34 4.56 -13.22 -7.33
CA LYS A 34 3.49 -13.05 -8.31
C LYS A 34 3.69 -11.83 -9.22
N ALA A 35 4.72 -11.02 -8.97
CA ALA A 35 5.00 -9.83 -9.74
C ALA A 35 5.45 -10.17 -11.17
N TYR A 36 5.02 -9.37 -12.12
CA TYR A 36 5.50 -9.40 -13.49
C TYR A 36 6.16 -8.06 -13.80
N ALA A 37 7.47 -7.98 -13.60
CA ALA A 37 8.26 -6.75 -13.74
C ALA A 37 9.38 -6.93 -14.77
N LYS A 38 9.02 -7.44 -15.95
CA LYS A 38 9.94 -7.77 -17.05
C LYS A 38 10.76 -6.56 -17.53
N TYR A 39 10.18 -5.36 -17.48
CA TYR A 39 10.80 -4.16 -18.03
C TYR A 39 11.66 -3.44 -17.01
N SER A 40 11.17 -3.26 -15.78
CA SER A 40 11.88 -2.52 -14.74
C SER A 40 12.77 -3.39 -13.86
N GLY A 41 12.48 -4.68 -13.74
CA GLY A 41 13.11 -5.57 -12.77
C GLY A 41 12.73 -5.25 -11.32
N PHE A 42 11.77 -4.33 -11.09
CA PHE A 42 11.35 -3.89 -9.75
C PHE A 42 10.02 -4.57 -9.39
N ASN A 43 10.12 -5.65 -8.61
CA ASN A 43 8.95 -6.38 -8.12
C ASN A 43 8.35 -5.70 -6.91
N VAL A 44 7.03 -5.53 -6.89
CA VAL A 44 6.29 -4.98 -5.75
C VAL A 44 5.19 -5.96 -5.36
N GLY A 45 5.11 -6.24 -4.06
CA GLY A 45 4.04 -7.00 -3.45
C GLY A 45 3.25 -6.11 -2.49
N ALA A 46 1.96 -6.31 -2.46
CA ALA A 46 1.07 -5.65 -1.52
C ALA A 46 0.15 -6.67 -0.85
N ALA A 47 -0.20 -6.41 0.39
CA ALA A 47 -1.19 -7.17 1.12
C ALA A 47 -2.14 -6.21 1.82
N VAL A 48 -3.44 -6.49 1.77
CA VAL A 48 -4.44 -5.75 2.53
C VAL A 48 -5.09 -6.66 3.55
N ARG A 49 -5.40 -6.10 4.72
CA ARG A 49 -6.25 -6.74 5.72
C ARG A 49 -7.62 -6.07 5.70
N LEU A 50 -8.65 -6.88 5.59
CA LEU A 50 -10.04 -6.46 5.68
C LEU A 50 -10.48 -6.41 7.15
N ALA A 51 -11.58 -5.73 7.44
CA ALA A 51 -12.13 -5.62 8.80
C ALA A 51 -12.45 -7.00 9.41
N SER A 52 -12.82 -7.98 8.60
CA SER A 52 -13.04 -9.38 9.02
C SER A 52 -11.75 -10.11 9.45
N GLY A 53 -10.58 -9.54 9.16
CA GLY A 53 -9.27 -10.18 9.34
C GLY A 53 -8.75 -10.93 8.11
N LYS A 54 -9.55 -11.05 7.05
CA LYS A 54 -9.12 -11.67 5.80
C LYS A 54 -8.00 -10.86 5.16
N ILE A 55 -6.99 -11.54 4.61
CA ILE A 55 -5.86 -10.94 3.91
C ILE A 55 -5.95 -11.26 2.42
N LEU A 56 -5.79 -10.22 1.59
CA LEU A 56 -5.72 -10.32 0.14
C LEU A 56 -4.35 -9.85 -0.34
N HIS A 57 -3.88 -10.40 -1.44
CA HIS A 57 -2.56 -10.11 -2.02
C HIS A 57 -2.68 -9.44 -3.37
N GLY A 58 -1.70 -8.59 -3.67
CA GLY A 58 -1.50 -8.00 -4.99
C GLY A 58 -0.02 -7.96 -5.35
N ALA A 59 0.26 -7.92 -6.64
CA ALA A 59 1.60 -7.75 -7.16
C ALA A 59 1.54 -6.86 -8.39
N ASN A 60 2.63 -6.14 -8.70
CA ASN A 60 2.66 -5.31 -9.90
C ASN A 60 2.70 -6.17 -11.16
N SER A 61 2.07 -5.67 -12.22
CA SER A 61 2.07 -6.29 -13.53
C SER A 61 2.38 -5.22 -14.58
N GLU A 62 3.53 -5.35 -15.20
CA GLU A 62 3.97 -4.44 -16.28
C GLU A 62 3.42 -4.88 -17.62
N SER A 63 3.28 -3.93 -18.54
CA SER A 63 2.75 -4.15 -19.88
C SER A 63 3.64 -3.49 -20.93
N GLU A 64 3.71 -4.07 -22.12
CA GLU A 64 4.31 -3.44 -23.29
C GLU A 64 3.56 -2.15 -23.69
N VAL A 65 2.29 -2.06 -23.34
CA VAL A 65 1.46 -0.86 -23.45
C VAL A 65 1.37 -0.23 -22.06
N PHE A 66 2.21 0.76 -21.76
CA PHE A 66 2.40 1.29 -20.41
C PHE A 66 1.13 1.65 -19.67
N PRO A 67 0.08 2.27 -20.26
CA PRO A 67 -1.15 2.54 -19.53
C PRO A 67 -1.89 1.30 -19.03
N SER A 68 -1.60 0.11 -19.59
CA SER A 68 -2.24 -1.15 -19.21
C SER A 68 -1.61 -1.81 -17.98
N GLY A 69 -0.40 -1.39 -17.59
CA GLY A 69 0.24 -1.88 -16.37
C GLY A 69 -0.46 -1.40 -15.10
N ILE A 70 -0.25 -2.12 -14.00
CA ILE A 70 -0.83 -1.78 -12.71
C ILE A 70 0.14 -2.00 -11.56
N CYS A 71 0.13 -1.11 -10.56
CA CYS A 71 0.86 -1.28 -9.32
C CYS A 71 0.18 -2.32 -8.41
N ALA A 72 0.95 -2.96 -7.55
CA ALA A 72 0.47 -3.97 -6.62
C ALA A 72 -0.68 -3.45 -5.74
N GLU A 73 -0.54 -2.23 -5.23
CA GLU A 73 -1.51 -1.58 -4.34
C GLU A 73 -2.87 -1.39 -5.02
N ARG A 74 -2.86 -0.86 -6.25
CA ARG A 74 -4.11 -0.64 -7.00
C ARG A 74 -4.75 -1.97 -7.40
N GLY A 75 -3.95 -2.95 -7.79
CA GLY A 75 -4.45 -4.28 -8.14
C GLY A 75 -5.23 -4.93 -7.00
N VAL A 76 -4.67 -4.96 -5.79
CA VAL A 76 -5.34 -5.56 -4.63
C VAL A 76 -6.54 -4.74 -4.16
N LEU A 77 -6.48 -3.40 -4.24
CA LEU A 77 -7.60 -2.55 -3.86
C LEU A 77 -8.79 -2.70 -4.80
N TYR A 78 -8.56 -2.72 -6.10
CA TYR A 78 -9.64 -2.94 -7.08
C TYR A 78 -10.27 -4.33 -6.93
N TYR A 79 -9.46 -5.34 -6.66
CA TYR A 79 -9.97 -6.68 -6.36
C TYR A 79 -10.83 -6.68 -5.08
N ALA A 80 -10.36 -6.03 -4.02
CA ALA A 80 -11.10 -5.93 -2.77
C ALA A 80 -12.46 -5.23 -2.96
N GLU A 81 -12.49 -4.12 -3.69
CA GLU A 81 -13.74 -3.41 -3.98
C GLU A 81 -14.71 -4.24 -4.82
N ALA A 82 -14.20 -4.96 -5.81
CA ALA A 82 -15.03 -5.78 -6.69
C ALA A 82 -15.61 -7.03 -6.00
N ASN A 83 -14.89 -7.62 -5.05
CA ASN A 83 -15.22 -8.93 -4.48
C ASN A 83 -15.56 -8.90 -2.99
N HIS A 84 -15.23 -7.82 -2.28
CA HIS A 84 -15.36 -7.68 -0.83
C HIS A 84 -15.90 -6.31 -0.43
N ALA A 85 -16.81 -5.73 -1.19
CA ALA A 85 -17.27 -4.34 -1.02
C ALA A 85 -17.88 -4.06 0.37
N SER A 86 -18.45 -5.05 1.05
CA SER A 86 -19.02 -4.91 2.39
C SER A 86 -18.02 -5.11 3.53
N ASP A 87 -16.77 -5.43 3.22
CA ASP A 87 -15.73 -5.73 4.19
C ASP A 87 -14.55 -4.73 4.00
N PRO A 88 -14.55 -3.60 4.71
CA PRO A 88 -13.63 -2.52 4.41
C PRO A 88 -12.17 -2.89 4.65
N VAL A 89 -11.28 -2.32 3.83
CA VAL A 89 -9.83 -2.43 3.99
C VAL A 89 -9.40 -1.60 5.20
N VAL A 90 -8.69 -2.21 6.14
CA VAL A 90 -8.23 -1.53 7.36
C VAL A 90 -6.73 -1.27 7.40
N ALA A 91 -5.95 -2.05 6.66
CA ALA A 91 -4.50 -1.88 6.54
C ALA A 91 -4.00 -2.35 5.19
N LEU A 92 -2.91 -1.75 4.73
CA LEU A 92 -2.20 -2.12 3.50
C LEU A 92 -0.70 -2.10 3.78
N ALA A 93 0.00 -3.19 3.47
CA ALA A 93 1.46 -3.27 3.52
C ALA A 93 2.04 -3.39 2.11
N ILE A 94 3.22 -2.81 1.92
CA ILE A 94 3.95 -2.78 0.66
C ILE A 94 5.36 -3.30 0.89
N ALA A 95 5.82 -4.18 0.01
CA ALA A 95 7.19 -4.68 -0.03
C ALA A 95 7.72 -4.67 -1.46
N SER A 96 9.04 -4.64 -1.63
CA SER A 96 9.68 -4.67 -2.95
C SER A 96 10.89 -5.61 -2.97
N ASP A 97 11.26 -6.03 -4.19
CA ASP A 97 12.51 -6.70 -4.50
C ASP A 97 13.02 -6.16 -5.85
N PRO A 98 14.17 -5.46 -5.87
CA PRO A 98 15.11 -5.18 -4.77
C PRO A 98 14.51 -4.32 -3.65
N SER A 99 15.04 -4.50 -2.43
CA SER A 99 14.58 -3.85 -1.20
C SER A 99 15.68 -3.00 -0.55
N GLU A 100 16.28 -2.12 -1.33
CA GLU A 100 17.37 -1.24 -0.89
C GLU A 100 16.90 -0.09 0.00
N ARG A 101 15.60 0.21 -0.06
CA ARG A 101 14.90 1.23 0.73
C ARG A 101 13.44 0.85 0.93
N GLU A 102 12.75 1.55 1.82
CA GLU A 102 11.32 1.38 1.97
C GLU A 102 10.60 1.69 0.66
N CYS A 103 9.64 0.85 0.30
CA CYS A 103 8.82 1.03 -0.89
C CYS A 103 7.58 1.88 -0.54
N TYR A 104 7.52 3.06 -1.11
CA TYR A 104 6.40 3.99 -0.94
C TYR A 104 5.44 3.89 -2.13
N PRO A 105 4.14 4.07 -1.92
CA PRO A 105 3.17 4.06 -3.02
C PRO A 105 3.41 5.26 -3.95
N CYS A 106 3.31 5.05 -5.25
CA CYS A 106 3.39 6.13 -6.23
C CYS A 106 2.19 7.09 -6.09
N GLY A 107 2.26 8.25 -6.74
CA GLY A 107 1.19 9.26 -6.64
C GLY A 107 -0.19 8.73 -7.04
N ALA A 108 -0.28 7.93 -8.09
CA ALA A 108 -1.54 7.31 -8.52
C ALA A 108 -2.08 6.33 -7.45
N CYS A 109 -1.22 5.54 -6.83
CA CYS A 109 -1.64 4.64 -5.76
C CYS A 109 -2.10 5.40 -4.52
N ARG A 110 -1.41 6.48 -4.15
CA ARG A 110 -1.84 7.34 -3.03
C ARG A 110 -3.24 7.89 -3.25
N GLN A 111 -3.53 8.34 -4.47
CA GLN A 111 -4.86 8.83 -4.83
C GLN A 111 -5.92 7.74 -4.71
N VAL A 112 -5.66 6.55 -5.24
CA VAL A 112 -6.62 5.42 -5.18
C VAL A 112 -6.84 4.96 -3.74
N ILE A 113 -5.79 4.88 -2.91
CA ILE A 113 -5.94 4.52 -1.50
C ILE A 113 -6.83 5.54 -0.79
N LEU A 114 -6.62 6.83 -1.03
CA LEU A 114 -7.47 7.90 -0.47
C LEU A 114 -8.92 7.80 -0.95
N ASP A 115 -9.14 7.50 -2.24
CA ASP A 115 -10.48 7.30 -2.78
C ASP A 115 -11.20 6.15 -2.08
N VAL A 116 -10.51 5.04 -1.84
CA VAL A 116 -11.07 3.89 -1.09
C VAL A 116 -11.42 4.29 0.34
N GLU A 117 -10.53 5.00 1.04
CA GLU A 117 -10.81 5.51 2.40
C GLU A 117 -12.10 6.34 2.43
N ARG A 118 -12.25 7.25 1.46
CA ARG A 118 -13.42 8.13 1.38
C ARG A 118 -14.71 7.36 1.09
N ARG A 119 -14.67 6.42 0.14
CA ARG A 119 -15.84 5.61 -0.20
C ARG A 119 -16.30 4.72 0.94
N GLN A 120 -15.36 4.11 1.66
CA GLN A 120 -15.70 3.21 2.79
C GLN A 120 -15.91 3.94 4.13
N GLY A 121 -15.59 5.25 4.21
CA GLY A 121 -15.70 6.04 5.44
C GLY A 121 -14.76 5.60 6.55
N ARG A 122 -13.61 5.00 6.21
CA ARG A 122 -12.65 4.47 7.17
C ARG A 122 -11.23 4.60 6.60
N ALA A 123 -10.29 5.08 7.43
CA ALA A 123 -8.89 5.20 7.08
C ALA A 123 -8.22 3.84 6.90
N ILE A 124 -7.20 3.80 6.07
CA ILE A 124 -6.36 2.63 5.82
C ILE A 124 -4.97 2.91 6.40
N ARG A 125 -4.56 2.06 7.36
CA ARG A 125 -3.20 2.08 7.90
C ARG A 125 -2.22 1.60 6.85
N LEU A 126 -1.21 2.42 6.48
CA LEU A 126 -0.23 2.09 5.45
C LEU A 126 1.10 1.73 6.08
N ILE A 127 1.60 0.54 5.78
CA ILE A 127 2.89 0.01 6.23
C ILE A 127 3.83 -0.08 5.03
N MET A 128 4.78 0.81 4.94
CA MET A 128 5.72 0.93 3.82
C MET A 128 7.05 0.34 4.24
N SER A 129 7.37 -0.87 3.75
CA SER A 129 8.52 -1.64 4.22
C SER A 129 9.66 -1.73 3.20
N GLY A 130 10.87 -1.92 3.69
CA GLY A 130 12.07 -2.16 2.91
C GLY A 130 13.36 -1.94 3.72
N ASN A 131 14.43 -2.54 3.28
CA ASN A 131 15.75 -2.41 3.93
C ASN A 131 15.72 -2.65 5.46
N GLY A 132 14.94 -3.63 5.91
CA GLY A 132 14.84 -4.01 7.31
C GLY A 132 14.03 -3.04 8.19
N THR A 133 13.38 -2.03 7.61
CA THR A 133 12.56 -1.05 8.34
C THR A 133 11.17 -0.91 7.72
N ALA A 134 10.28 -0.24 8.43
CA ALA A 134 8.98 0.18 7.91
C ALA A 134 8.58 1.53 8.48
N SER A 135 8.03 2.37 7.62
CA SER A 135 7.34 3.60 8.02
C SER A 135 5.84 3.41 7.90
N ILE A 136 5.09 3.91 8.89
CA ILE A 136 3.65 3.72 9.00
C ILE A 136 2.96 5.06 9.09
N VAL A 137 1.93 5.26 8.27
CA VAL A 137 0.96 6.35 8.39
C VAL A 137 -0.43 5.77 8.62
N GLU A 138 -1.28 6.51 9.36
CA GLU A 138 -2.61 6.04 9.75
C GLU A 138 -3.68 6.28 8.66
N SER A 139 -3.32 7.00 7.58
CA SER A 139 -4.22 7.33 6.48
C SER A 139 -3.41 7.76 5.26
N ALA A 140 -3.93 7.49 4.07
CA ALA A 140 -3.39 8.02 2.81
C ALA A 140 -3.43 9.56 2.74
N GLN A 141 -4.29 10.20 3.53
CA GLN A 141 -4.34 11.65 3.65
C GLN A 141 -2.97 12.23 4.05
N ALA A 142 -2.20 11.51 4.87
CA ALA A 142 -0.84 11.92 5.27
C ALA A 142 0.15 11.96 4.09
N LEU A 143 -0.13 11.24 3.01
CA LEU A 143 0.74 11.14 1.83
C LEU A 143 0.30 12.03 0.66
N LEU A 144 -0.81 12.76 0.80
CA LEU A 144 -1.37 13.65 -0.23
C LEU A 144 -1.79 14.99 0.37
N PRO A 145 -0.86 15.95 0.50
CA PRO A 145 -1.21 17.31 0.91
C PRO A 145 -2.06 17.99 -0.17
N PHE A 146 -3.04 18.80 0.27
CA PHE A 146 -3.93 19.58 -0.61
C PHE A 146 -4.66 18.71 -1.63
N THR A 147 -5.36 17.69 -1.17
CA THR A 147 -6.06 16.73 -2.03
C THR A 147 -7.19 17.39 -2.82
N PHE A 148 -7.32 16.96 -4.09
CA PHE A 148 -8.46 17.34 -4.92
C PHE A 148 -9.75 16.74 -4.36
N GLN A 149 -10.82 17.52 -4.46
CA GLN A 149 -12.19 17.11 -4.10
C GLN A 149 -13.16 17.62 -5.16
N LEU A 150 -14.11 16.80 -5.54
CA LEU A 150 -15.25 17.20 -6.36
C LEU A 150 -16.36 17.81 -5.52
#